data_c9a22363cf17d265c2a686e06d05c382
#
_entry.id   c9a22363cf17d265c2a686e06d05c382
#
_cell.length_a   1.000
_cell.length_b   1.000
_cell.length_c   1.000
_cell.angle_alpha   90.00
_cell.angle_beta   90.00
_cell.angle_gamma   90.00
#
_symmetry.space_group_name_H-M   'P 1'
#
loop_
_entity.id
_entity.type
_entity.pdbx_description
1 polymer ?
#
loop_
_entity_poly.entity_id
_entity_poly.type
_entity_poly.pdbx_seq_one_letter_code
_entity_poly.pdbx_strand_id
1 'polypeptide(L)'
;MIESILKAIINYVVPALLGFLIAKLSTYKKKNDGLKNGVMTMLQSNLTNTYYYYEPVKKIPDYIYKNFLNELKAYEDLGGNDYVHILADHMKNWEITRTDILKEK
;
A
#
# COMPACT_ATOMS: atom_id res chain seq x y z
N MET A 1 29.15 14.50 46.29
CA MET A 1 27.71 14.58 46.36
C MET A 1 27.08 14.81 45.00
N ILE A 2 27.55 15.80 44.26
CA ILE A 2 27.03 16.08 42.89
C ILE A 2 27.34 14.93 41.95
N GLU A 3 28.53 14.33 42.08
CA GLU A 3 28.91 13.21 41.23
C GLU A 3 28.01 11.97 41.41
N SER A 4 27.57 11.72 42.64
CA SER A 4 26.67 10.61 42.94
C SER A 4 25.30 10.82 42.32
N ILE A 5 24.85 12.05 42.33
CA ILE A 5 23.55 12.41 41.70
C ILE A 5 23.63 12.26 40.19
N LEU A 6 24.74 12.75 39.58
CA LEU A 6 24.94 12.61 38.15
C LEU A 6 25.04 11.15 37.72
N LYS A 7 25.75 10.32 38.47
CA LYS A 7 25.84 8.90 38.19
C LYS A 7 24.49 8.20 38.29
N ALA A 8 23.69 8.58 39.27
CA ALA A 8 22.34 8.04 39.43
C ALA A 8 21.46 8.40 38.23
N ILE A 9 21.54 9.66 37.80
CA ILE A 9 20.78 10.12 36.62
C ILE A 9 21.19 9.32 35.39
N ILE A 10 22.50 9.19 35.14
CA ILE A 10 23.00 8.45 33.99
C ILE A 10 22.59 6.99 34.04
N ASN A 11 22.62 6.36 35.21
CA ASN A 11 22.36 4.93 35.37
C ASN A 11 20.85 4.59 35.26
N TYR A 12 19.98 5.51 35.62
CA TYR A 12 18.54 5.24 35.66
C TYR A 12 17.76 5.95 34.55
N VAL A 13 18.12 7.17 34.21
CA VAL A 13 17.39 7.96 33.21
C VAL A 13 17.69 7.50 31.78
N VAL A 14 18.97 7.23 31.49
CA VAL A 14 19.37 6.83 30.14
C VAL A 14 18.73 5.50 29.72
N PRO A 15 18.81 4.42 30.55
CA PRO A 15 18.10 3.17 30.18
C PRO A 15 16.61 3.32 30.10
N ALA A 16 15.99 4.15 30.94
CA ALA A 16 14.55 4.39 30.88
C ALA A 16 14.16 5.08 29.59
N LEU A 17 14.93 6.06 29.13
CA LEU A 17 14.69 6.74 27.86
C LEU A 17 14.84 5.81 26.67
N LEU A 18 15.87 4.96 26.68
CA LEU A 18 16.08 3.99 25.61
C LEU A 18 14.93 2.99 25.54
N GLY A 19 14.48 2.50 26.68
CA GLY A 19 13.34 1.60 26.74
C GLY A 19 12.05 2.24 26.20
N PHE A 20 11.83 3.50 26.57
CA PHE A 20 10.67 4.25 26.08
C PHE A 20 10.73 4.44 24.57
N LEU A 21 11.90 4.80 24.02
CA LEU A 21 12.06 4.97 22.58
C LEU A 21 11.83 3.68 21.82
N ILE A 22 12.36 2.57 22.32
CA ILE A 22 12.18 1.26 21.69
C ILE A 22 10.70 0.87 21.69
N ALA A 23 10.02 1.05 22.81
CA ALA A 23 8.60 0.74 22.92
C ALA A 23 7.77 1.60 21.95
N LYS A 24 8.10 2.88 21.84
CA LYS A 24 7.40 3.80 20.95
C LYS A 24 7.62 3.44 19.47
N LEU A 25 8.87 3.11 19.12
CA LEU A 25 9.19 2.69 17.76
C LEU A 25 8.45 1.38 17.38
N SER A 26 8.39 0.43 18.33
CA SER A 26 7.69 -0.83 18.10
C SER A 26 6.19 -0.60 17.86
N THR A 27 5.57 0.26 18.66
CA THR A 27 4.15 0.61 18.48
C THR A 27 3.92 1.30 17.14
N TYR A 28 4.81 2.22 16.78
CA TYR A 28 4.73 2.94 15.52
C TYR A 28 4.84 1.99 14.33
N LYS A 29 5.75 1.03 14.40
CA LYS A 29 5.95 0.04 13.34
C LYS A 29 4.70 -0.83 13.16
N LYS A 30 4.11 -1.31 14.26
CA LYS A 30 2.88 -2.11 14.19
C LYS A 30 1.74 -1.34 13.55
N LYS A 31 1.59 -0.08 13.91
CA LYS A 31 0.55 0.79 13.35
C LYS A 31 0.76 1.01 11.85
N ASN A 32 2.02 1.19 11.46
CA ASN A 32 2.37 1.39 10.06
C ASN A 32 2.12 0.12 9.24
N ASP A 33 2.44 -1.05 9.78
CA ASP A 33 2.20 -2.34 9.12
C ASP A 33 0.70 -2.60 8.96
N GLY A 34 -0.11 -2.25 9.95
CA GLY A 34 -1.56 -2.37 9.87
C GLY A 34 -2.14 -1.49 8.78
N LEU A 35 -1.67 -0.25 8.68
CA LEU A 35 -2.10 0.67 7.63
C LEU A 35 -1.70 0.14 6.25
N LYS A 36 -0.47 -0.34 6.13
CA LYS A 36 0.02 -0.92 4.88
C LYS A 36 -0.85 -2.09 4.43
N ASN A 37 -1.15 -3.01 5.34
CA ASN A 37 -1.98 -4.17 5.03
C ASN A 37 -3.40 -3.76 4.65
N GLY A 38 -3.96 -2.75 5.30
CA GLY A 38 -5.28 -2.21 4.97
C GLY A 38 -5.32 -1.64 3.56
N VAL A 39 -4.31 -0.86 3.19
CA VAL A 39 -4.21 -0.27 1.85
C VAL A 39 -4.04 -1.37 0.81
N MET A 40 -3.19 -2.36 1.07
CA MET A 40 -3.02 -3.50 0.16
C MET A 40 -4.32 -4.26 -0.07
N THR A 41 -5.10 -4.49 0.99
CA THR A 41 -6.38 -5.17 0.87
C THR A 41 -7.36 -4.37 0.04
N MET A 42 -7.42 -3.06 0.24
CA MET A 42 -8.28 -2.18 -0.56
C MET A 42 -7.89 -2.18 -2.03
N LEU A 43 -6.58 -2.09 -2.32
CA LEU A 43 -6.07 -2.13 -3.68
C LEU A 43 -6.40 -3.46 -4.35
N GLN A 44 -6.18 -4.57 -3.64
CA GLN A 44 -6.50 -5.90 -4.16
C GLN A 44 -7.99 -6.01 -4.48
N SER A 45 -8.86 -5.54 -3.59
CA SER A 45 -10.31 -5.54 -3.81
C SER A 45 -10.68 -4.72 -5.04
N ASN A 46 -10.16 -3.51 -5.16
CA ASN A 46 -10.46 -2.64 -6.30
C ASN A 46 -9.98 -3.25 -7.60
N LEU A 47 -8.77 -3.79 -7.63
CA LEU A 47 -8.20 -4.41 -8.82
C LEU A 47 -9.03 -5.63 -9.24
N THR A 48 -9.39 -6.48 -8.28
CA THR A 48 -10.18 -7.68 -8.54
C THR A 48 -11.58 -7.30 -9.03
N ASN A 49 -12.23 -6.34 -8.38
CA ASN A 49 -13.56 -5.88 -8.76
C ASN A 49 -13.58 -5.28 -10.17
N THR A 50 -12.57 -4.48 -10.50
CA THR A 50 -12.45 -3.89 -11.83
C THR A 50 -12.30 -4.98 -12.88
N TYR A 51 -11.47 -5.96 -12.63
CA TYR A 51 -11.27 -7.07 -13.56
C TYR A 51 -12.57 -7.82 -13.80
N TYR A 52 -13.26 -8.25 -12.75
CA TYR A 52 -14.47 -9.05 -12.90
C TYR A 52 -15.65 -8.25 -13.44
N TYR A 53 -15.65 -6.93 -13.25
CA TYR A 53 -16.69 -6.09 -13.81
C TYR A 53 -16.62 -6.06 -15.35
N TYR A 54 -15.42 -5.99 -15.91
CA TYR A 54 -15.24 -5.87 -17.36
C TYR A 54 -14.93 -7.20 -18.04
N GLU A 55 -14.64 -8.24 -17.28
CA GLU A 55 -14.27 -9.54 -17.84
C GLU A 55 -15.35 -10.13 -18.80
N PRO A 56 -16.65 -10.06 -18.49
CA PRO A 56 -17.66 -10.63 -19.40
C PRO A 56 -17.66 -10.01 -20.80
N VAL A 57 -17.35 -8.73 -20.92
CA VAL A 57 -17.33 -8.05 -22.22
C VAL A 57 -15.94 -7.95 -22.81
N LYS A 58 -14.90 -8.11 -22.00
CA LYS A 58 -13.49 -8.03 -22.39
C LYS A 58 -13.14 -6.71 -23.06
N LYS A 59 -13.79 -5.64 -22.65
CA LYS A 59 -13.54 -4.27 -23.07
C LYS A 59 -13.46 -3.40 -21.84
N ILE A 60 -12.53 -2.45 -21.85
CA ILE A 60 -12.32 -1.56 -20.71
C ILE A 60 -12.02 -0.15 -21.22
N PRO A 61 -12.63 0.90 -20.61
CA PRO A 61 -12.27 2.27 -20.96
C PRO A 61 -10.81 2.56 -20.63
N ASP A 62 -10.17 3.39 -21.45
CA ASP A 62 -8.75 3.68 -21.30
C ASP A 62 -8.41 4.31 -19.95
N TYR A 63 -9.26 5.21 -19.44
CA TYR A 63 -8.99 5.86 -18.15
C TYR A 63 -9.09 4.86 -16.98
N ILE A 64 -9.99 3.89 -17.08
CA ILE A 64 -10.12 2.86 -16.03
C ILE A 64 -8.94 1.90 -16.09
N TYR A 65 -8.50 1.54 -17.29
CA TYR A 65 -7.34 0.68 -17.46
C TYR A 65 -6.06 1.36 -16.93
N LYS A 66 -5.92 2.66 -17.22
CA LYS A 66 -4.79 3.42 -16.69
C LYS A 66 -4.79 3.46 -15.17
N ASN A 67 -5.96 3.69 -14.56
CA ASN A 67 -6.09 3.66 -13.11
C ASN A 67 -5.78 2.26 -12.55
N PHE A 68 -6.23 1.22 -13.23
CA PHE A 68 -5.91 -0.15 -12.85
C PHE A 68 -4.41 -0.38 -12.81
N LEU A 69 -3.68 0.05 -13.83
CA LEU A 69 -2.23 -0.09 -13.88
C LEU A 69 -1.53 0.69 -12.77
N ASN A 70 -2.02 1.90 -12.47
CA ASN A 70 -1.48 2.70 -11.38
C ASN A 70 -1.71 2.03 -10.02
N GLU A 71 -2.88 1.50 -9.80
CA GLU A 71 -3.21 0.77 -8.57
C GLU A 71 -2.40 -0.52 -8.45
N LEU A 72 -2.20 -1.21 -9.58
CA LEU A 72 -1.38 -2.42 -9.61
C LEU A 72 0.05 -2.11 -9.21
N LYS A 73 0.62 -1.02 -9.74
CA LYS A 73 1.96 -0.60 -9.38
C LYS A 73 2.08 -0.29 -7.89
N ALA A 74 1.10 0.44 -7.34
CA ALA A 74 1.08 0.73 -5.91
C ALA A 74 0.99 -0.55 -5.07
N TYR A 75 0.17 -1.50 -5.51
CA TYR A 75 0.02 -2.79 -4.85
C TYR A 75 1.35 -3.56 -4.84
N GLU A 76 2.04 -3.58 -5.97
CA GLU A 76 3.35 -4.23 -6.08
C GLU A 76 4.41 -3.56 -5.22
N ASP A 77 4.41 -2.22 -5.21
CA ASP A 77 5.36 -1.45 -4.40
C ASP A 77 5.18 -1.72 -2.91
N LEU A 78 3.97 -2.06 -2.48
CA LEU A 78 3.68 -2.44 -1.10
C LEU A 78 3.99 -3.90 -0.80
N GLY A 79 4.39 -4.68 -1.80
CA GLY A 79 4.73 -6.08 -1.61
C GLY A 79 3.57 -7.03 -1.82
N GLY A 80 2.61 -6.66 -2.68
CA GLY A 80 1.46 -7.49 -2.98
C GLY A 80 1.83 -8.79 -3.70
N ASN A 81 0.90 -9.76 -3.70
CA ASN A 81 1.12 -11.07 -4.28
C ASN A 81 0.91 -11.07 -5.81
N ASP A 82 1.17 -12.20 -6.43
CA ASP A 82 1.13 -12.35 -7.89
C ASP A 82 -0.27 -12.54 -8.47
N TYR A 83 -1.28 -12.71 -7.63
CA TYR A 83 -2.64 -12.97 -8.10
C TYR A 83 -3.16 -11.87 -9.02
N VAL A 84 -2.97 -10.62 -8.62
CA VAL A 84 -3.43 -9.48 -9.42
C VAL A 84 -2.62 -9.34 -10.70
N HIS A 85 -1.37 -9.75 -10.68
CA HIS A 85 -0.53 -9.78 -11.89
C HIS A 85 -1.13 -10.69 -12.96
N ILE A 86 -1.64 -11.85 -12.56
CA ILE A 86 -2.29 -12.78 -13.47
C ILE A 86 -3.52 -12.13 -14.11
N LEU A 87 -4.30 -11.41 -13.32
CA LEU A 87 -5.46 -10.67 -13.83
C LEU A 87 -5.03 -9.63 -14.87
N ALA A 88 -3.96 -8.89 -14.57
CA ALA A 88 -3.44 -7.87 -15.49
C ALA A 88 -2.96 -8.48 -16.79
N ASP A 89 -2.33 -9.65 -16.75
CA ASP A 89 -1.89 -10.34 -17.96
C ASP A 89 -3.06 -10.75 -18.84
N HIS A 90 -4.17 -11.19 -18.24
CA HIS A 90 -5.37 -11.52 -18.99
C HIS A 90 -5.97 -10.27 -19.66
N MET A 91 -5.90 -9.11 -18.99
CA MET A 91 -6.44 -7.87 -19.52
C MET A 91 -5.66 -7.32 -20.71
N LYS A 92 -4.43 -7.74 -20.92
CA LYS A 92 -3.62 -7.28 -22.05
C LYS A 92 -4.26 -7.59 -23.40
N ASN A 93 -5.10 -8.62 -23.45
CA ASN A 93 -5.78 -9.04 -24.66
C ASN A 93 -7.14 -8.40 -24.86
N TRP A 94 -7.58 -7.56 -23.90
CA TRP A 94 -8.87 -6.91 -23.97
C TRP A 94 -8.81 -5.68 -24.87
N GLU A 95 -9.96 -5.33 -25.46
CA GLU A 95 -10.08 -4.10 -26.23
C GLU A 95 -10.14 -2.91 -25.28
N ILE A 96 -9.36 -1.88 -25.57
CA ILE A 96 -9.34 -0.66 -24.78
C ILE A 96 -10.13 0.40 -25.51
N THR A 97 -11.23 0.84 -24.90
CA THR A 97 -12.11 1.84 -25.47
C THR A 97 -11.58 3.24 -25.15
N ARG A 98 -11.39 4.07 -26.17
CA ARG A 98 -10.85 5.42 -25.99
C ARG A 98 -11.95 6.36 -25.57
N THR A 99 -11.77 6.98 -24.41
CA THR A 99 -12.74 7.93 -23.87
C THR A 99 -12.44 9.37 -24.28
N ASP A 100 -11.21 9.67 -24.65
CA ASP A 100 -10.81 11.01 -25.09
C ASP A 100 -11.58 11.46 -26.35
N ILE A 101 -12.00 10.51 -27.18
CA ILE A 101 -12.79 10.80 -28.37
C ILE A 101 -14.13 11.46 -27.99
N LEU A 102 -14.69 11.08 -26.85
CA LEU A 102 -15.96 11.63 -26.37
C LEU A 102 -15.83 13.09 -25.93
N LYS A 103 -14.64 13.51 -25.56
CA LYS A 103 -14.40 14.88 -25.10
C LYS A 103 -14.31 15.88 -26.25
N GLU A 104 -14.03 15.44 -27.45
CA GLU A 104 -13.92 16.28 -28.61
C GLU A 104 -15.27 16.63 -29.23
N LYS A 105 -16.30 16.01 -28.73
CA LYS A 105 -17.67 16.26 -29.16
C LYS A 105 -18.39 17.18 -28.19
#